data_20c3ee9aec4233a4e21aca1d9c6d4b95
#
_entry.id   20c3ee9aec4233a4e21aca1d9c6d4b95
#
_cell.length_a   1.000
_cell.length_b   1.000
_cell.length_c   1.000
_cell.angle_alpha   90.00
_cell.angle_beta   90.00
_cell.angle_gamma   90.00
#
_symmetry.space_group_name_H-M   'P 1'
#
loop_
_entity.id
_entity.type
_entity.pdbx_description
1 polymer ?
#
loop_
_entity_poly.entity_id
_entity_poly.type
_entity_poly.pdbx_seq_one_letter_code
_entity_poly.pdbx_strand_id
1 'polypeptide(L)'
;MKKAEVKFENITKKFNETVAVDNVSCSFEAGTLTTLLGPSGCGKTTSLRIIAGLERATSGKILVDNEDVTILPATDRDVSMVFQSYALFPHMSVIENVSYGLKMINVNKEEYIQKSLETLKLVNLEGYENRMPSELSGGQQQRVAVARAIVLEPKVLLFDEPLSNLDAKLRRQVREDIREIQQKLGVTTIYVTHDQEEALAISDKVIVMNNAVIAQEGNPKDLYNFPKNKFVANFIGDANV
;
A
#
# COMPACT_ATOMS: atom_id res chain seq x y z
N MET A 1 -0.58 -16.69 2.07
CA MET A 1 0.52 -15.90 1.46
C MET A 1 1.77 -15.93 2.34
N LYS A 2 2.97 -15.77 1.76
CA LYS A 2 4.21 -15.60 2.53
C LYS A 2 4.20 -14.20 3.15
N LYS A 3 4.70 -14.10 4.39
CA LYS A 3 4.83 -12.83 5.11
C LYS A 3 6.28 -12.40 5.06
N ALA A 4 6.56 -11.13 4.76
CA ALA A 4 7.91 -10.60 4.72
C ALA A 4 8.01 -9.35 5.59
N GLU A 5 9.05 -9.23 6.37
CA GLU A 5 9.43 -7.96 7.00
C GLU A 5 10.10 -7.06 5.96
N VAL A 6 9.79 -5.77 5.99
CA VAL A 6 10.51 -4.76 5.19
C VAL A 6 11.27 -3.84 6.12
N LYS A 7 12.54 -3.58 5.84
CA LYS A 7 13.38 -2.66 6.61
C LYS A 7 13.98 -1.57 5.73
N PHE A 8 13.96 -0.37 6.25
CA PHE A 8 14.76 0.75 5.78
C PHE A 8 15.99 0.93 6.69
N GLU A 9 17.15 1.00 6.10
CA GLU A 9 18.41 1.31 6.80
C GLU A 9 19.01 2.57 6.19
N ASN A 10 18.88 3.70 6.92
CA ASN A 10 19.44 5.02 6.57
C ASN A 10 19.05 5.48 5.15
N ILE A 11 17.82 5.26 4.74
CA ILE A 11 17.33 5.62 3.40
C ILE A 11 17.31 7.13 3.24
N THR A 12 18.02 7.59 2.21
CA THR A 12 17.95 8.98 1.75
C THR A 12 17.56 9.01 0.28
N LYS A 13 16.65 9.93 -0.07
CA LYS A 13 16.29 10.22 -1.46
C LYS A 13 16.34 11.71 -1.72
N LYS A 14 17.12 12.08 -2.73
CA LYS A 14 17.24 13.45 -3.24
C LYS A 14 16.76 13.51 -4.68
N PHE A 15 16.01 14.55 -5.01
CA PHE A 15 15.68 14.96 -6.36
C PHE A 15 16.33 16.33 -6.58
N ASN A 16 17.46 16.34 -7.29
CA ASN A 16 18.31 17.52 -7.40
C ASN A 16 18.65 18.06 -6.00
N GLU A 17 18.30 19.32 -5.69
CA GLU A 17 18.54 19.95 -4.39
C GLU A 17 17.48 19.59 -3.32
N THR A 18 16.36 18.99 -3.71
CA THR A 18 15.27 18.68 -2.78
C THR A 18 15.48 17.33 -2.13
N VAL A 19 15.50 17.28 -0.81
CA VAL A 19 15.54 16.05 -0.03
C VAL A 19 14.10 15.59 0.22
N ALA A 20 13.70 14.47 -0.39
CA ALA A 20 12.35 13.91 -0.25
C ALA A 20 12.24 12.88 0.88
N VAL A 21 13.34 12.19 1.19
CA VAL A 21 13.49 11.28 2.35
C VAL A 21 14.89 11.50 2.89
N ASP A 22 15.03 11.74 4.20
CA ASP A 22 16.29 12.09 4.84
C ASP A 22 16.65 11.11 5.94
N ASN A 23 17.63 10.26 5.68
CA ASN A 23 18.23 9.31 6.62
C ASN A 23 17.19 8.50 7.43
N VAL A 24 16.16 7.98 6.76
CA VAL A 24 15.06 7.27 7.40
C VAL A 24 15.44 5.81 7.64
N SER A 25 15.28 5.35 8.89
CA SER A 25 15.39 3.94 9.30
C SER A 25 14.12 3.54 10.02
N CYS A 26 13.46 2.47 9.56
CA CYS A 26 12.26 1.90 10.18
C CYS A 26 12.04 0.45 9.72
N SER A 27 11.13 -0.24 10.43
CA SER A 27 10.70 -1.59 10.06
C SER A 27 9.17 -1.66 9.87
N PHE A 28 8.77 -2.45 8.90
CA PHE A 28 7.40 -2.84 8.63
C PHE A 28 7.28 -4.33 8.95
N GLU A 29 6.62 -4.64 10.06
CA GLU A 29 6.57 -6.00 10.60
C GLU A 29 5.80 -6.97 9.70
N ALA A 30 6.28 -8.20 9.62
CA ALA A 30 5.68 -9.24 8.78
C ALA A 30 4.20 -9.53 9.15
N GLY A 31 3.32 -9.45 8.15
CA GLY A 31 1.90 -9.75 8.30
C GLY A 31 1.07 -8.66 9.00
N THR A 32 1.64 -7.49 9.25
CA THR A 32 0.95 -6.33 9.81
C THR A 32 0.57 -5.31 8.74
N LEU A 33 -0.35 -4.41 9.09
CA LEU A 33 -0.65 -3.21 8.32
C LEU A 33 0.02 -2.02 8.99
N THR A 34 1.04 -1.47 8.33
CA THR A 34 1.73 -0.26 8.77
C THR A 34 1.37 0.91 7.87
N THR A 35 0.95 2.02 8.46
CA THR A 35 0.62 3.24 7.71
C THR A 35 1.73 4.28 7.80
N LEU A 36 2.14 4.81 6.63
CA LEU A 36 2.91 6.05 6.53
C LEU A 36 1.93 7.22 6.49
N LEU A 37 1.92 8.03 7.53
CA LEU A 37 1.00 9.14 7.73
C LEU A 37 1.76 10.48 7.76
N GLY A 38 1.19 11.54 7.23
CA GLY A 38 1.79 12.88 7.32
C GLY A 38 1.27 13.84 6.26
N PRO A 39 1.63 15.13 6.31
CA PRO A 39 1.21 16.13 5.35
C PRO A 39 1.71 15.85 3.94
N SER A 40 1.12 16.54 2.95
CA SER A 40 1.56 16.44 1.56
C SER A 40 3.03 16.86 1.43
N GLY A 41 3.79 16.13 0.61
CA GLY A 41 5.21 16.43 0.36
C GLY A 41 6.20 15.99 1.44
N CYS A 42 5.78 15.31 2.53
CA CYS A 42 6.70 14.85 3.58
C CYS A 42 7.48 13.56 3.27
N GLY A 43 7.33 12.97 2.08
CA GLY A 43 8.13 11.82 1.63
C GLY A 43 7.43 10.46 1.62
N LYS A 44 6.16 10.33 2.01
CA LYS A 44 5.41 9.05 2.10
C LYS A 44 5.37 8.27 0.78
N THR A 45 4.82 8.89 -0.28
CA THR A 45 4.73 8.28 -1.63
C THR A 45 6.12 7.96 -2.18
N THR A 46 7.11 8.83 -1.92
CA THR A 46 8.51 8.57 -2.31
C THR A 46 9.03 7.32 -1.61
N SER A 47 8.83 7.19 -0.29
CA SER A 47 9.22 6.01 0.48
C SER A 47 8.52 4.74 -0.04
N LEU A 48 7.22 4.82 -0.34
CA LEU A 48 6.47 3.71 -0.91
C LEU A 48 7.03 3.27 -2.27
N ARG A 49 7.31 4.23 -3.16
CA ARG A 49 7.90 3.95 -4.49
C ARG A 49 9.31 3.38 -4.41
N ILE A 50 10.07 3.76 -3.40
CA ILE A 50 11.39 3.19 -3.13
C ILE A 50 11.24 1.70 -2.74
N ILE A 51 10.27 1.33 -1.88
CA ILE A 51 9.97 -0.07 -1.54
C ILE A 51 9.53 -0.84 -2.79
N ALA A 52 8.66 -0.25 -3.60
CA ALA A 52 8.17 -0.85 -4.83
C ALA A 52 9.24 -1.07 -5.92
N GLY A 53 10.43 -0.45 -5.79
CA GLY A 53 11.46 -0.46 -6.83
C GLY A 53 11.16 0.44 -8.03
N LEU A 54 10.16 1.31 -7.89
CA LEU A 54 9.79 2.32 -8.91
C LEU A 54 10.66 3.58 -8.81
N GLU A 55 11.33 3.76 -7.67
CA GLU A 55 12.25 4.86 -7.41
C GLU A 55 13.51 4.31 -6.72
N ARG A 56 14.69 4.81 -7.08
CA ARG A 56 15.94 4.39 -6.45
C ARG A 56 16.27 5.31 -5.27
N ALA A 57 16.67 4.74 -4.15
CA ALA A 57 17.27 5.49 -3.05
C ALA A 57 18.59 6.15 -3.53
N THR A 58 18.89 7.33 -3.00
CA THR A 58 20.19 7.98 -3.22
C THR A 58 21.27 7.31 -2.37
N SER A 59 20.91 6.88 -1.15
CA SER A 59 21.77 6.10 -0.25
C SER A 59 20.93 5.29 0.73
N GLY A 60 21.55 4.39 1.47
CA GLY A 60 20.90 3.47 2.41
C GLY A 60 20.54 2.13 1.77
N LYS A 61 19.87 1.26 2.52
CA LYS A 61 19.49 -0.08 2.08
C LYS A 61 18.02 -0.37 2.37
N ILE A 62 17.41 -1.20 1.51
CA ILE A 62 16.08 -1.76 1.68
C ILE A 62 16.23 -3.27 1.77
N LEU A 63 15.72 -3.84 2.85
CA LEU A 63 15.70 -5.28 3.04
C LEU A 63 14.26 -5.80 3.00
N VAL A 64 14.04 -6.92 2.32
CA VAL A 64 12.80 -7.71 2.37
C VAL A 64 13.17 -9.10 2.83
N ASP A 65 12.66 -9.55 3.97
CA ASP A 65 13.09 -10.81 4.62
C ASP A 65 14.61 -10.91 4.82
N ASN A 66 15.26 -9.79 5.19
CA ASN A 66 16.71 -9.65 5.32
C ASN A 66 17.52 -9.79 4.00
N GLU A 67 16.86 -9.91 2.85
CA GLU A 67 17.49 -9.85 1.53
C GLU A 67 17.59 -8.40 1.06
N ASP A 68 18.77 -7.97 0.63
CA ASP A 68 19.00 -6.61 0.11
C ASP A 68 18.39 -6.49 -1.30
N VAL A 69 17.28 -5.75 -1.40
CA VAL A 69 16.57 -5.49 -2.64
C VAL A 69 16.81 -4.09 -3.20
N THR A 70 17.75 -3.35 -2.64
CA THR A 70 17.97 -1.91 -2.91
C THR A 70 18.11 -1.61 -4.40
N ILE A 71 18.87 -2.43 -5.12
CA ILE A 71 19.14 -2.25 -6.56
C ILE A 71 18.23 -3.08 -7.48
N LEU A 72 17.43 -3.98 -6.92
CA LEU A 72 16.53 -4.83 -7.71
C LEU A 72 15.42 -3.99 -8.36
N PRO A 73 15.07 -4.28 -9.61
CA PRO A 73 13.91 -3.67 -10.27
C PRO A 73 12.60 -4.12 -9.60
N ALA A 74 11.51 -3.40 -9.85
CA ALA A 74 10.20 -3.69 -9.27
C ALA A 74 9.71 -5.12 -9.54
N THR A 75 10.04 -5.69 -10.69
CA THR A 75 9.65 -7.05 -11.11
C THR A 75 10.24 -8.16 -10.24
N ASP A 76 11.36 -7.89 -9.56
CA ASP A 76 12.15 -8.90 -8.87
C ASP A 76 12.02 -8.78 -7.33
N ARG A 77 11.13 -7.89 -6.84
CA ARG A 77 10.99 -7.61 -5.40
C ARG A 77 9.88 -8.38 -4.68
N ASP A 78 9.08 -9.15 -5.40
CA ASP A 78 7.92 -9.86 -4.83
C ASP A 78 6.95 -8.93 -4.08
N VAL A 79 6.73 -7.74 -4.63
CA VAL A 79 5.93 -6.65 -4.07
C VAL A 79 4.87 -6.24 -5.08
N SER A 80 3.63 -6.03 -4.65
CA SER A 80 2.57 -5.47 -5.50
C SER A 80 2.09 -4.12 -4.99
N MET A 81 1.63 -3.26 -5.90
CA MET A 81 1.21 -1.90 -5.56
C MET A 81 -0.17 -1.57 -6.13
N VAL A 82 -1.01 -0.99 -5.29
CA VAL A 82 -2.29 -0.37 -5.64
C VAL A 82 -2.09 1.14 -5.69
N PHE A 83 -2.27 1.74 -6.86
CA PHE A 83 -2.09 3.16 -7.10
C PHE A 83 -3.32 3.97 -6.75
N GLN A 84 -3.15 5.24 -6.45
CA GLN A 84 -4.20 6.22 -6.16
C GLN A 84 -5.28 6.30 -7.27
N SER A 85 -4.89 6.18 -8.54
CA SER A 85 -5.78 6.18 -9.70
C SER A 85 -6.35 4.81 -10.05
N TYR A 86 -6.12 3.79 -9.20
CA TYR A 86 -6.41 2.37 -9.44
C TYR A 86 -5.65 1.78 -10.64
N ALA A 87 -5.29 2.59 -11.63
CA ALA A 87 -4.52 2.26 -12.85
C ALA A 87 -5.07 1.01 -13.57
N LEU A 88 -6.40 0.85 -13.62
CA LEU A 88 -7.02 -0.24 -14.37
C LEU A 88 -6.82 -0.02 -15.88
N PHE A 89 -6.68 -1.12 -16.61
CA PHE A 89 -6.64 -1.08 -18.07
C PHE A 89 -8.06 -0.89 -18.60
N PRO A 90 -8.42 0.29 -19.16
CA PRO A 90 -9.81 0.61 -19.49
C PRO A 90 -10.39 -0.22 -20.65
N HIS A 91 -9.53 -0.81 -21.46
CA HIS A 91 -9.87 -1.67 -22.61
C HIS A 91 -9.92 -3.16 -22.29
N MET A 92 -9.72 -3.52 -21.04
CA MET A 92 -9.76 -4.90 -20.53
C MET A 92 -10.92 -5.06 -19.55
N SER A 93 -11.59 -6.21 -19.61
CA SER A 93 -12.60 -6.60 -18.62
C SER A 93 -11.99 -6.79 -17.23
N VAL A 94 -12.84 -6.95 -16.21
CA VAL A 94 -12.43 -7.21 -14.83
C VAL A 94 -11.53 -8.43 -14.74
N ILE A 95 -11.92 -9.56 -15.32
CA ILE A 95 -11.13 -10.80 -15.30
C ILE A 95 -9.80 -10.63 -16.02
N GLU A 96 -9.77 -9.87 -17.13
CA GLU A 96 -8.54 -9.59 -17.87
C GLU A 96 -7.60 -8.69 -17.09
N ASN A 97 -8.12 -7.67 -16.40
CA ASN A 97 -7.33 -6.83 -15.48
C ASN A 97 -6.68 -7.66 -14.38
N VAL A 98 -7.46 -8.52 -13.71
CA VAL A 98 -6.96 -9.35 -12.59
C VAL A 98 -5.94 -10.37 -13.10
N SER A 99 -6.23 -11.06 -14.20
CA SER A 99 -5.36 -12.11 -14.74
C SER A 99 -4.10 -11.60 -15.44
N TYR A 100 -3.99 -10.28 -15.69
CA TYR A 100 -2.91 -9.71 -16.50
C TYR A 100 -1.51 -10.11 -16.02
N GLY A 101 -1.23 -9.96 -14.73
CA GLY A 101 0.07 -10.31 -14.16
C GLY A 101 0.42 -11.79 -14.32
N LEU A 102 -0.56 -12.68 -14.10
CA LEU A 102 -0.38 -14.12 -14.26
C LEU A 102 -0.06 -14.51 -15.72
N LYS A 103 -0.69 -13.82 -16.68
CA LYS A 103 -0.38 -14.02 -18.12
C LYS A 103 1.05 -13.59 -18.45
N MET A 104 1.53 -12.48 -17.87
CA MET A 104 2.89 -11.98 -18.13
C MET A 104 3.99 -12.91 -17.61
N ILE A 105 3.73 -13.67 -16.56
CA ILE A 105 4.65 -14.69 -16.04
C ILE A 105 4.39 -16.10 -16.61
N ASN A 106 3.63 -16.18 -17.71
CA ASN A 106 3.35 -17.39 -18.48
C ASN A 106 2.64 -18.52 -17.72
N VAL A 107 1.77 -18.18 -16.74
CA VAL A 107 0.86 -19.16 -16.13
C VAL A 107 -0.12 -19.68 -17.17
N ASN A 108 -0.44 -20.96 -17.17
CA ASN A 108 -1.36 -21.55 -18.12
C ASN A 108 -2.79 -20.96 -18.01
N LYS A 109 -3.56 -21.04 -19.10
CA LYS A 109 -4.86 -20.36 -19.21
C LYS A 109 -5.87 -20.83 -18.17
N GLU A 110 -5.96 -22.10 -17.92
CA GLU A 110 -6.94 -22.68 -16.98
C GLU A 110 -6.61 -22.24 -15.56
N GLU A 111 -5.34 -22.28 -15.18
CA GLU A 111 -4.86 -21.89 -13.86
C GLU A 111 -5.04 -20.39 -13.60
N TYR A 112 -4.65 -19.50 -14.54
CA TYR A 112 -4.79 -18.06 -14.30
C TYR A 112 -6.26 -17.63 -14.24
N ILE A 113 -7.16 -18.25 -15.00
CA ILE A 113 -8.60 -17.99 -14.91
C ILE A 113 -9.11 -18.41 -13.54
N GLN A 114 -8.81 -19.63 -13.11
CA GLN A 114 -9.24 -20.16 -11.82
C GLN A 114 -8.78 -19.27 -10.66
N LYS A 115 -7.49 -18.95 -10.59
CA LYS A 115 -6.93 -18.04 -9.57
C LYS A 115 -7.58 -16.66 -9.59
N SER A 116 -7.86 -16.13 -10.77
CA SER A 116 -8.50 -14.82 -10.88
C SER A 116 -9.95 -14.83 -10.40
N LEU A 117 -10.72 -15.89 -10.67
CA LEU A 117 -12.08 -16.06 -10.16
C LEU A 117 -12.10 -16.20 -8.63
N GLU A 118 -11.21 -17.00 -8.08
CA GLU A 118 -11.06 -17.15 -6.63
C GLU A 118 -10.69 -15.81 -5.96
N THR A 119 -9.82 -15.04 -6.60
CA THR A 119 -9.42 -13.71 -6.12
C THR A 119 -10.57 -12.71 -6.20
N LEU A 120 -11.37 -12.72 -7.28
CA LEU A 120 -12.57 -11.89 -7.41
C LEU A 120 -13.61 -12.21 -6.33
N LYS A 121 -13.79 -13.47 -5.99
CA LYS A 121 -14.65 -13.88 -4.88
C LYS A 121 -14.14 -13.35 -3.54
N LEU A 122 -12.82 -13.36 -3.32
CA LEU A 122 -12.21 -12.84 -2.09
C LEU A 122 -12.49 -11.34 -1.87
N VAL A 123 -12.56 -10.56 -2.97
CA VAL A 123 -12.86 -9.12 -2.93
C VAL A 123 -14.35 -8.79 -3.14
N ASN A 124 -15.25 -9.77 -3.05
CA ASN A 124 -16.69 -9.63 -3.23
C ASN A 124 -17.09 -9.05 -4.61
N LEU A 125 -16.46 -9.53 -5.69
CA LEU A 125 -16.73 -9.15 -7.08
C LEU A 125 -17.14 -10.36 -7.95
N GLU A 126 -17.69 -11.42 -7.37
CA GLU A 126 -18.25 -12.55 -8.09
C GLU A 126 -19.41 -12.07 -8.99
N GLY A 127 -19.44 -12.51 -10.26
CA GLY A 127 -20.43 -12.07 -11.26
C GLY A 127 -20.07 -10.77 -12.00
N TYR A 128 -18.92 -10.17 -11.73
CA TYR A 128 -18.45 -8.94 -12.40
C TYR A 128 -17.35 -9.20 -13.45
N GLU A 129 -17.00 -10.46 -13.71
CA GLU A 129 -15.83 -10.88 -14.48
C GLU A 129 -15.74 -10.25 -15.87
N ASN A 130 -16.89 -10.13 -16.54
CA ASN A 130 -16.99 -9.66 -17.93
C ASN A 130 -17.28 -8.16 -18.05
N ARG A 131 -17.44 -7.43 -16.93
CA ARG A 131 -17.67 -5.99 -16.96
C ARG A 131 -16.39 -5.24 -17.30
N MET A 132 -16.58 -4.08 -17.93
CA MET A 132 -15.51 -3.14 -18.19
C MET A 132 -15.33 -2.19 -16.98
N PRO A 133 -14.14 -1.62 -16.75
CA PRO A 133 -13.91 -0.66 -15.67
C PRO A 133 -14.91 0.52 -15.66
N SER A 134 -15.34 1.00 -16.83
CA SER A 134 -16.32 2.07 -16.97
C SER A 134 -17.73 1.75 -16.45
N GLU A 135 -18.03 0.47 -16.29
CA GLU A 135 -19.33 -0.02 -15.79
C GLU A 135 -19.33 -0.24 -14.26
N LEU A 136 -18.22 0.10 -13.60
CA LEU A 136 -18.02 -0.11 -12.17
C LEU A 136 -18.05 1.19 -11.39
N SER A 137 -18.58 1.15 -10.14
CA SER A 137 -18.40 2.23 -9.18
C SER A 137 -16.91 2.36 -8.76
N GLY A 138 -16.52 3.53 -8.21
CA GLY A 138 -15.15 3.76 -7.74
C GLY A 138 -14.68 2.70 -6.74
N GLY A 139 -15.51 2.30 -5.79
CA GLY A 139 -15.18 1.23 -4.83
C GLY A 139 -15.03 -0.14 -5.49
N GLN A 140 -15.83 -0.45 -6.52
CA GLN A 140 -15.67 -1.69 -7.30
C GLN A 140 -14.36 -1.65 -8.11
N GLN A 141 -14.04 -0.53 -8.75
CA GLN A 141 -12.76 -0.36 -9.46
C GLN A 141 -11.56 -0.56 -8.51
N GLN A 142 -11.65 -0.02 -7.31
CA GLN A 142 -10.62 -0.22 -6.30
C GLN A 142 -10.47 -1.69 -5.90
N ARG A 143 -11.59 -2.40 -5.66
CA ARG A 143 -11.54 -3.85 -5.38
C ARG A 143 -10.93 -4.65 -6.53
N VAL A 144 -11.18 -4.26 -7.80
CA VAL A 144 -10.49 -4.86 -8.95
C VAL A 144 -8.98 -4.59 -8.91
N ALA A 145 -8.56 -3.37 -8.56
CA ALA A 145 -7.13 -3.04 -8.42
C ALA A 145 -6.46 -3.84 -7.29
N VAL A 146 -7.15 -4.02 -6.16
CA VAL A 146 -6.70 -4.89 -5.07
C VAL A 146 -6.60 -6.34 -5.55
N ALA A 147 -7.64 -6.88 -6.23
CA ALA A 147 -7.63 -8.23 -6.77
C ALA A 147 -6.44 -8.45 -7.73
N ARG A 148 -6.19 -7.50 -8.63
CA ARG A 148 -5.04 -7.54 -9.54
C ARG A 148 -3.69 -7.57 -8.81
N ALA A 149 -3.59 -6.89 -7.67
CA ALA A 149 -2.37 -6.87 -6.87
C ALA A 149 -2.15 -8.17 -6.09
N ILE A 150 -3.23 -8.77 -5.53
CA ILE A 150 -3.11 -9.95 -4.67
C ILE A 150 -3.12 -11.29 -5.41
N VAL A 151 -3.59 -11.34 -6.67
CA VAL A 151 -3.63 -12.56 -7.49
C VAL A 151 -2.24 -13.17 -7.74
N LEU A 152 -1.20 -12.33 -7.68
CA LEU A 152 0.21 -12.72 -7.78
C LEU A 152 0.78 -13.28 -6.47
N GLU A 153 0.01 -13.26 -5.39
CA GLU A 153 0.39 -13.70 -4.04
C GLU A 153 1.69 -13.04 -3.52
N PRO A 154 1.80 -11.68 -3.60
CA PRO A 154 3.02 -10.99 -3.21
C PRO A 154 3.33 -11.15 -1.73
N LYS A 155 4.61 -11.02 -1.35
CA LYS A 155 5.04 -10.95 0.06
C LYS A 155 4.63 -9.65 0.74
N VAL A 156 4.60 -8.55 -0.03
CA VAL A 156 4.31 -7.19 0.45
C VAL A 156 3.29 -6.51 -0.47
N LEU A 157 2.26 -5.92 0.12
CA LEU A 157 1.22 -5.16 -0.56
C LEU A 157 1.33 -3.68 -0.20
N LEU A 158 1.42 -2.84 -1.22
CA LEU A 158 1.57 -1.39 -1.07
C LEU A 158 0.32 -0.66 -1.54
N PHE A 159 -0.13 0.34 -0.77
CA PHE A 159 -1.25 1.20 -1.11
C PHE A 159 -0.82 2.68 -1.11
N ASP A 160 -0.93 3.36 -2.26
CA ASP A 160 -0.64 4.79 -2.42
C ASP A 160 -1.93 5.60 -2.43
N GLU A 161 -2.35 6.14 -1.28
CA GLU A 161 -3.57 6.93 -1.09
C GLU A 161 -4.83 6.32 -1.74
N PRO A 162 -5.16 5.05 -1.48
CA PRO A 162 -6.14 4.31 -2.27
C PRO A 162 -7.58 4.83 -2.13
N LEU A 163 -7.90 5.62 -1.09
CA LEU A 163 -9.25 6.09 -0.79
C LEU A 163 -9.51 7.55 -1.15
N SER A 164 -8.50 8.27 -1.65
CA SER A 164 -8.58 9.73 -1.90
C SER A 164 -9.65 10.15 -2.91
N ASN A 165 -10.01 9.25 -3.84
CA ASN A 165 -10.98 9.52 -4.92
C ASN A 165 -12.41 9.07 -4.58
N LEU A 166 -12.68 8.66 -3.33
CA LEU A 166 -13.98 8.13 -2.90
C LEU A 166 -14.71 9.14 -2.01
N ASP A 167 -16.04 9.12 -2.06
CA ASP A 167 -16.88 9.82 -1.09
C ASP A 167 -16.75 9.24 0.33
N ALA A 168 -17.13 9.99 1.35
CA ALA A 168 -16.90 9.63 2.76
C ALA A 168 -17.56 8.29 3.16
N LYS A 169 -18.75 7.97 2.65
CA LYS A 169 -19.46 6.72 2.98
C LYS A 169 -18.74 5.52 2.36
N LEU A 170 -18.42 5.63 1.07
CA LEU A 170 -17.74 4.57 0.33
C LEU A 170 -16.31 4.36 0.85
N ARG A 171 -15.61 5.45 1.23
CA ARG A 171 -14.28 5.42 1.83
C ARG A 171 -14.26 4.57 3.09
N ARG A 172 -15.22 4.73 4.01
CA ARG A 172 -15.32 3.93 5.24
C ARG A 172 -15.47 2.44 4.93
N GLN A 173 -16.40 2.09 4.02
CA GLN A 173 -16.63 0.70 3.65
C GLN A 173 -15.40 0.06 3.01
N VAL A 174 -14.78 0.73 2.03
CA VAL A 174 -13.60 0.18 1.33
C VAL A 174 -12.39 0.09 2.26
N ARG A 175 -12.25 1.00 3.21
CA ARG A 175 -11.25 0.92 4.27
C ARG A 175 -11.38 -0.37 5.09
N GLU A 176 -12.60 -0.70 5.50
CA GLU A 176 -12.89 -1.94 6.24
C GLU A 176 -12.61 -3.17 5.38
N ASP A 177 -13.00 -3.15 4.10
CA ASP A 177 -12.71 -4.22 3.15
C ASP A 177 -11.19 -4.48 3.00
N ILE A 178 -10.39 -3.42 2.85
CA ILE A 178 -8.93 -3.53 2.76
C ILE A 178 -8.36 -4.19 4.02
N ARG A 179 -8.82 -3.78 5.21
CA ARG A 179 -8.37 -4.37 6.47
C ARG A 179 -8.76 -5.84 6.58
N GLU A 180 -9.99 -6.19 6.22
CA GLU A 180 -10.47 -7.57 6.23
C GLU A 180 -9.67 -8.46 5.28
N ILE A 181 -9.41 -8.00 4.06
CA ILE A 181 -8.59 -8.71 3.06
C ILE A 181 -7.17 -8.91 3.61
N GLN A 182 -6.56 -7.86 4.16
CA GLN A 182 -5.22 -7.94 4.74
C GLN A 182 -5.15 -8.97 5.87
N GLN A 183 -6.13 -8.99 6.78
CA GLN A 183 -6.19 -9.95 7.88
C GLN A 183 -6.40 -11.39 7.39
N LYS A 184 -7.30 -11.60 6.43
CA LYS A 184 -7.54 -12.93 5.84
C LYS A 184 -6.30 -13.50 5.16
N LEU A 185 -5.55 -12.66 4.45
CA LEU A 185 -4.35 -13.07 3.72
C LEU A 185 -3.11 -13.10 4.62
N GLY A 186 -3.11 -12.31 5.69
CA GLY A 186 -1.94 -12.10 6.54
C GLY A 186 -0.74 -11.52 5.81
N VAL A 187 -0.96 -10.81 4.69
CA VAL A 187 0.10 -10.19 3.90
C VAL A 187 0.63 -8.94 4.61
N THR A 188 1.93 -8.71 4.51
CA THR A 188 2.53 -7.47 5.00
C THR A 188 2.05 -6.31 4.15
N THR A 189 1.46 -5.31 4.78
CA THR A 189 0.83 -4.20 4.06
C THR A 189 1.41 -2.87 4.51
N ILE A 190 1.81 -2.05 3.53
CA ILE A 190 2.26 -0.68 3.76
C ILE A 190 1.27 0.25 3.07
N TYR A 191 0.66 1.12 3.86
CA TYR A 191 -0.42 1.99 3.45
C TYR A 191 0.02 3.45 3.56
N VAL A 192 -0.20 4.25 2.52
CA VAL A 192 0.08 5.70 2.53
C VAL A 192 -1.24 6.45 2.57
N THR A 193 -1.37 7.37 3.48
CA THR A 193 -2.48 8.33 3.54
C THR A 193 -2.05 9.65 4.19
N HIS A 194 -2.81 10.70 3.95
CA HIS A 194 -2.75 11.95 4.71
C HIS A 194 -3.94 12.06 5.69
N ASP A 195 -4.88 11.12 5.64
CA ASP A 195 -6.08 11.07 6.50
C ASP A 195 -5.76 10.32 7.80
N GLN A 196 -5.93 11.03 8.91
CA GLN A 196 -5.61 10.53 10.25
C GLN A 196 -6.64 9.47 10.70
N GLU A 197 -7.93 9.66 10.38
CA GLU A 197 -8.97 8.68 10.69
C GLU A 197 -8.71 7.34 10.00
N GLU A 198 -8.28 7.39 8.74
CA GLU A 198 -7.88 6.17 8.03
C GLU A 198 -6.74 5.47 8.76
N ALA A 199 -5.65 6.19 9.01
CA ALA A 199 -4.46 5.63 9.64
C ALA A 199 -4.75 5.03 11.02
N LEU A 200 -5.47 5.76 11.87
CA LEU A 200 -5.76 5.30 13.23
C LEU A 200 -6.75 4.12 13.27
N ALA A 201 -7.65 4.02 12.27
CA ALA A 201 -8.68 2.99 12.28
C ALA A 201 -8.22 1.61 11.80
N ILE A 202 -7.25 1.53 10.85
CA ILE A 202 -6.90 0.27 10.20
C ILE A 202 -5.51 -0.27 10.56
N SER A 203 -4.65 0.57 11.15
CA SER A 203 -3.24 0.23 11.30
C SER A 203 -2.93 -0.55 12.58
N ASP A 204 -2.01 -1.49 12.47
CA ASP A 204 -1.33 -2.10 13.61
C ASP A 204 -0.21 -1.16 14.11
N LYS A 205 0.47 -0.48 13.17
CA LYS A 205 1.53 0.51 13.42
C LYS A 205 1.34 1.72 12.51
N VAL A 206 1.61 2.92 13.00
CA VAL A 206 1.64 4.15 12.21
C VAL A 206 3.03 4.78 12.34
N ILE A 207 3.57 5.20 11.21
CA ILE A 207 4.82 5.98 11.11
C ILE A 207 4.45 7.37 10.63
N VAL A 208 4.55 8.35 11.52
CA VAL A 208 4.25 9.75 11.22
C VAL A 208 5.48 10.40 10.62
N MET A 209 5.35 10.88 9.38
CA MET A 209 6.41 11.58 8.66
C MET A 209 6.18 13.09 8.63
N ASN A 210 7.25 13.86 8.76
CA ASN A 210 7.24 15.32 8.59
C ASN A 210 8.59 15.78 8.06
N ASN A 211 8.60 16.69 7.07
CA ASN A 211 9.83 17.26 6.51
C ASN A 211 10.89 16.20 6.17
N ALA A 212 10.49 15.17 5.43
CA ALA A 212 11.35 14.07 4.95
C ALA A 212 11.90 13.11 6.03
N VAL A 213 11.54 13.26 7.31
CA VAL A 213 12.00 12.41 8.42
C VAL A 213 10.82 11.79 9.17
N ILE A 214 11.10 10.75 9.97
CA ILE A 214 10.12 10.16 10.90
C ILE A 214 10.02 11.05 12.14
N ALA A 215 8.82 11.60 12.39
CA ALA A 215 8.52 12.39 13.58
C ALA A 215 8.22 11.51 14.80
N GLN A 216 7.48 10.43 14.60
CA GLN A 216 7.17 9.42 15.61
C GLN A 216 6.65 8.16 14.93
N GLU A 217 6.86 7.00 15.54
CA GLU A 217 6.22 5.75 15.18
C GLU A 217 5.67 5.04 16.43
N GLY A 218 4.62 4.25 16.25
CA GLY A 218 3.99 3.48 17.32
C GLY A 218 2.63 2.92 16.91
N ASN A 219 1.94 2.26 17.83
CA ASN A 219 0.56 1.89 17.60
C ASN A 219 -0.36 3.15 17.66
N PRO A 220 -1.57 3.10 17.07
CA PRO A 220 -2.49 4.24 17.05
C PRO A 220 -2.77 4.88 18.43
N LYS A 221 -2.96 4.06 19.46
CA LYS A 221 -3.25 4.54 20.83
C LYS A 221 -2.08 5.29 21.44
N ASP A 222 -0.85 4.82 21.24
CA ASP A 222 0.35 5.47 21.77
C ASP A 222 0.61 6.82 21.10
N LEU A 223 0.39 6.91 19.79
CA LEU A 223 0.53 8.16 19.06
C LEU A 223 -0.45 9.24 19.53
N TYR A 224 -1.69 8.82 19.85
CA TYR A 224 -2.72 9.70 20.36
C TYR A 224 -2.45 10.13 21.82
N ASN A 225 -2.14 9.17 22.71
CA ASN A 225 -2.01 9.43 24.14
C ASN A 225 -0.63 9.99 24.53
N PHE A 226 0.43 9.69 23.79
CA PHE A 226 1.81 10.01 24.11
C PHE A 226 2.57 10.64 22.94
N PRO A 227 2.09 11.78 22.39
CA PRO A 227 2.79 12.46 21.29
C PRO A 227 4.16 12.96 21.75
N LYS A 228 5.22 12.63 21.00
CA LYS A 228 6.61 12.98 21.34
C LYS A 228 6.96 14.47 21.12
N ASN A 229 6.20 15.16 20.30
CA ASN A 229 6.43 16.58 20.00
C ASN A 229 5.13 17.30 19.63
N LYS A 230 5.19 18.64 19.59
CA LYS A 230 4.04 19.50 19.31
C LYS A 230 3.43 19.25 17.92
N PHE A 231 4.26 18.90 16.93
CA PHE A 231 3.75 18.58 15.60
C PHE A 231 2.84 17.34 15.63
N VAL A 232 3.31 16.25 16.24
CA VAL A 232 2.51 15.01 16.35
C VAL A 232 1.25 15.24 17.18
N ALA A 233 1.34 15.97 18.29
CA ALA A 233 0.19 16.30 19.12
C ALA A 233 -0.90 17.05 18.34
N ASN A 234 -0.54 18.08 17.61
CA ASN A 234 -1.49 18.84 16.80
C ASN A 234 -1.99 18.00 15.61
N PHE A 235 -1.07 17.34 14.90
CA PHE A 235 -1.40 16.59 13.68
C PHE A 235 -2.30 15.39 13.95
N ILE A 236 -2.15 14.67 15.07
CA ILE A 236 -3.01 13.54 15.45
C ILE A 236 -4.24 14.01 16.24
N GLY A 237 -4.13 15.11 16.98
CA GLY A 237 -5.21 15.66 17.81
C GLY A 237 -6.36 16.29 17.01
N ASP A 238 -6.07 16.83 15.82
CA ASP A 238 -7.06 17.45 14.93
C ASP A 238 -8.07 16.43 14.34
N ALA A 239 -7.81 15.13 14.48
CA ALA A 239 -8.75 14.07 14.09
C ALA A 239 -10.03 13.99 14.95
N ASN A 240 -10.14 14.80 16.03
CA ASN A 240 -11.23 14.76 16.99
C ASN A 240 -12.01 16.09 17.11
N VAL A 241 -11.97 16.94 16.12
CA VAL A 241 -12.79 18.17 16.09
C VAL A 241 -13.98 18.01 15.15
#